data_c067622d816bb2e6d2f57b10913cca79
#
_entry.id   c067622d816bb2e6d2f57b10913cca79
#
_cell.length_a   1.000
_cell.length_b   1.000
_cell.length_c   1.000
_cell.angle_alpha   90.00
_cell.angle_beta   90.00
_cell.angle_gamma   90.00
#
_symmetry.space_group_name_H-M   'P 1'
#
loop_
_entity.id
_entity.type
_entity.pdbx_description
1 polymer ?
#
loop_
_entity_poly.entity_id
_entity_poly.type
_entity_poly.pdbx_seq_one_letter_code
_entity_poly.pdbx_strand_id
1 'polypeptide(L)'
;LIIEGGLDEGDLLGTEAELLERFEVSRPSLRESLRILEAEGLISVVRGALGGVVVHRPDQRMTARAAALVLQSRSVSLADVFEASAVIEPAAARMVAISRGRERAAQQLRGLVIEMKRTVNDPTACTAAMVGFHSDMVQLAGNQTLILICEMINEVIVRAAVADVLTRSQREPIASRRRTIREFEQIVDLIAAGDGEGAQARCAAHMARLRRTLLGEHGSSTVELARHL
;
A
#
# COMPACT_ATOMS: atom_id res chain seq x y z
N LEU A 1 -14.31 -20.06 8.16
CA LEU A 1 -13.64 -19.80 9.45
C LEU A 1 -12.62 -18.68 9.35
N ILE A 2 -11.58 -18.80 8.50
CA ILE A 2 -10.54 -17.75 8.37
C ILE A 2 -11.14 -16.46 7.80
N ILE A 3 -11.83 -16.54 6.67
CA ILE A 3 -12.43 -15.38 5.98
C ILE A 3 -13.60 -14.78 6.77
N GLU A 4 -14.35 -15.62 7.49
CA GLU A 4 -15.51 -15.21 8.31
C GLU A 4 -15.13 -14.64 9.69
N GLY A 5 -13.83 -14.54 10.00
CA GLY A 5 -13.34 -13.93 11.23
C GLY A 5 -13.43 -14.81 12.48
N GLY A 6 -13.59 -16.12 12.31
CA GLY A 6 -13.57 -17.08 13.42
C GLY A 6 -12.16 -17.44 13.89
N LEU A 7 -11.12 -16.99 13.18
CA LEU A 7 -9.70 -17.15 13.50
C LEU A 7 -8.96 -15.87 13.17
N ASP A 8 -8.04 -15.47 14.02
CA ASP A 8 -7.23 -14.28 13.87
C ASP A 8 -5.86 -14.59 13.24
N GLU A 9 -5.16 -13.52 12.78
CA GLU A 9 -3.79 -13.62 12.30
C GLU A 9 -2.87 -14.21 13.37
N GLY A 10 -2.15 -15.26 12.99
CA GLY A 10 -1.23 -15.96 13.88
C GLY A 10 -1.87 -17.07 14.73
N ASP A 11 -3.18 -17.26 14.66
CA ASP A 11 -3.84 -18.35 15.37
C ASP A 11 -3.35 -19.70 14.88
N LEU A 12 -3.24 -20.66 15.81
CA LEU A 12 -2.93 -22.04 15.49
C LEU A 12 -4.22 -22.80 15.12
N LEU A 13 -4.36 -23.19 13.86
CA LEU A 13 -5.50 -24.01 13.41
C LEU A 13 -5.47 -25.41 14.02
N GLY A 14 -4.28 -25.91 14.31
CA GLY A 14 -3.98 -27.20 14.90
C GLY A 14 -2.79 -27.89 14.23
N THR A 15 -2.39 -29.01 14.83
CA THR A 15 -1.40 -29.93 14.25
C THR A 15 -2.02 -30.81 13.14
N GLU A 16 -1.20 -31.42 12.29
CA GLU A 16 -1.70 -32.35 11.25
C GLU A 16 -2.55 -33.48 11.85
N ALA A 17 -2.19 -33.99 13.05
CA ALA A 17 -2.92 -35.05 13.74
C ALA A 17 -4.31 -34.57 14.20
N GLU A 18 -4.38 -33.41 14.85
CA GLU A 18 -5.63 -32.82 15.30
C GLU A 18 -6.56 -32.48 14.13
N LEU A 19 -6.00 -32.00 13.01
CA LEU A 19 -6.78 -31.68 11.81
C LEU A 19 -7.32 -32.93 11.11
N LEU A 20 -6.58 -34.03 11.11
CA LEU A 20 -7.06 -35.32 10.60
C LEU A 20 -8.24 -35.84 11.41
N GLU A 21 -8.15 -35.77 12.75
CA GLU A 21 -9.23 -36.16 13.64
C GLU A 21 -10.44 -35.24 13.51
N ARG A 22 -10.21 -33.93 13.48
CA ARG A 22 -11.28 -32.93 13.39
C ARG A 22 -12.07 -32.98 12.10
N PHE A 23 -11.42 -33.20 10.95
CA PHE A 23 -12.04 -33.17 9.63
C PHE A 23 -12.38 -34.57 9.10
N GLU A 24 -11.97 -35.62 9.76
CA GLU A 24 -12.22 -37.02 9.36
C GLU A 24 -11.81 -37.33 7.91
N VAL A 25 -10.69 -36.76 7.47
CA VAL A 25 -10.17 -36.93 6.10
C VAL A 25 -8.89 -37.77 6.07
N SER A 26 -8.52 -38.25 4.86
CA SER A 26 -7.26 -38.97 4.68
C SER A 26 -6.06 -38.00 4.75
N ARG A 27 -4.88 -38.50 5.17
CA ARG A 27 -3.62 -37.70 5.18
C ARG A 27 -3.30 -37.07 3.83
N PRO A 28 -3.41 -37.77 2.68
CA PRO A 28 -3.18 -37.12 1.38
C PRO A 28 -4.15 -35.97 1.10
N SER A 29 -5.45 -36.16 1.41
CA SER A 29 -6.46 -35.11 1.20
C SER A 29 -6.21 -33.88 2.06
N LEU A 30 -5.86 -34.09 3.34
CA LEU A 30 -5.51 -32.96 4.23
C LEU A 30 -4.30 -32.20 3.72
N ARG A 31 -3.23 -32.90 3.35
CA ARG A 31 -2.01 -32.27 2.84
C ARG A 31 -2.23 -31.47 1.56
N GLU A 32 -3.07 -31.98 0.65
CA GLU A 32 -3.41 -31.27 -0.56
C GLU A 32 -4.22 -30.00 -0.24
N SER A 33 -5.22 -30.11 0.66
CA SER A 33 -5.98 -28.94 1.12
C SER A 33 -5.09 -27.89 1.79
N LEU A 34 -4.14 -28.30 2.64
CA LEU A 34 -3.19 -27.39 3.27
C LEU A 34 -2.26 -26.73 2.25
N ARG A 35 -1.81 -27.44 1.21
CA ARG A 35 -1.01 -26.85 0.13
C ARG A 35 -1.77 -25.79 -0.65
N ILE A 36 -3.06 -26.03 -0.93
CA ILE A 36 -3.90 -25.03 -1.60
C ILE A 36 -4.03 -23.78 -0.72
N LEU A 37 -4.38 -23.93 0.56
CA LEU A 37 -4.52 -22.82 1.48
C LEU A 37 -3.19 -22.06 1.70
N GLU A 38 -2.06 -22.76 1.73
CA GLU A 38 -0.73 -22.16 1.82
C GLU A 38 -0.38 -21.39 0.53
N ALA A 39 -0.73 -21.94 -0.64
CA ALA A 39 -0.56 -21.24 -1.92
C ALA A 39 -1.44 -19.98 -2.04
N GLU A 40 -2.62 -20.00 -1.41
CA GLU A 40 -3.51 -18.84 -1.27
C GLU A 40 -3.08 -17.87 -0.15
N GLY A 41 -2.03 -18.22 0.62
CA GLY A 41 -1.50 -17.39 1.71
C GLY A 41 -2.41 -17.28 2.93
N LEU A 42 -3.37 -18.18 3.05
CA LEU A 42 -4.30 -18.23 4.19
C LEU A 42 -3.72 -18.95 5.40
N ILE A 43 -2.67 -19.74 5.19
CA ILE A 43 -1.97 -20.47 6.24
C ILE A 43 -0.47 -20.57 5.94
N SER A 44 0.30 -20.95 6.96
CA SER A 44 1.65 -21.52 6.82
C SER A 44 1.79 -22.80 7.64
N VAL A 45 2.55 -23.77 7.11
CA VAL A 45 2.82 -25.03 7.81
C VAL A 45 4.18 -24.96 8.49
N VAL A 46 4.18 -24.79 9.81
CA VAL A 46 5.39 -24.78 10.65
C VAL A 46 5.76 -26.22 11.02
N ARG A 47 6.99 -26.64 10.69
CA ARG A 47 7.50 -27.98 10.98
C ARG A 47 8.20 -28.02 12.35
N GLY A 48 8.14 -29.15 13.03
CA GLY A 48 8.83 -29.39 14.31
C GLY A 48 7.90 -29.88 15.41
N ALA A 49 8.47 -30.12 16.61
CA ALA A 49 7.73 -30.65 17.75
C ALA A 49 6.62 -29.71 18.28
N LEU A 50 6.79 -28.42 18.08
CA LEU A 50 5.81 -27.36 18.37
C LEU A 50 5.17 -26.84 17.07
N GLY A 51 5.27 -27.60 15.97
CA GLY A 51 4.77 -27.20 14.67
C GLY A 51 3.25 -27.36 14.56
N GLY A 52 2.68 -26.73 13.55
CA GLY A 52 1.25 -26.78 13.27
C GLY A 52 0.90 -25.88 12.09
N VAL A 53 -0.37 -25.72 11.85
CA VAL A 53 -0.90 -24.86 10.80
C VAL A 53 -1.25 -23.51 11.40
N VAL A 54 -0.52 -22.47 11.00
CA VAL A 54 -0.75 -21.08 11.46
C VAL A 54 -1.61 -20.37 10.44
N VAL A 55 -2.62 -19.67 10.94
CA VAL A 55 -3.59 -18.89 10.11
C VAL A 55 -3.00 -17.55 9.73
N HIS A 56 -3.23 -17.16 8.48
CA HIS A 56 -2.95 -15.82 7.97
C HIS A 56 -4.22 -15.19 7.39
N ARG A 57 -4.39 -13.90 7.60
CA ARG A 57 -5.43 -13.15 6.89
C ARG A 57 -4.97 -12.86 5.46
N PRO A 58 -5.90 -12.83 4.49
CA PRO A 58 -5.55 -12.43 3.12
C PRO A 58 -4.79 -11.10 3.13
N ASP A 59 -3.57 -11.11 2.59
CA ASP A 59 -2.71 -9.93 2.54
C ASP A 59 -2.79 -9.30 1.14
N GLN A 60 -2.95 -7.97 1.10
CA GLN A 60 -2.89 -7.17 -0.14
C GLN A 60 -1.60 -7.41 -0.94
N ARG A 61 -0.51 -7.83 -0.30
CA ARG A 61 0.77 -8.16 -0.97
C ARG A 61 0.63 -9.30 -1.97
N MET A 62 -0.23 -10.28 -1.69
CA MET A 62 -0.50 -11.38 -2.63
C MET A 62 -1.25 -10.88 -3.85
N THR A 63 -2.29 -10.07 -3.65
CA THR A 63 -3.05 -9.44 -4.73
C THR A 63 -2.15 -8.52 -5.55
N ALA A 64 -1.29 -7.73 -4.91
CA ALA A 64 -0.34 -6.85 -5.58
C ALA A 64 0.70 -7.64 -6.40
N ARG A 65 1.19 -8.78 -5.88
CA ARG A 65 2.11 -9.65 -6.63
C ARG A 65 1.44 -10.23 -7.87
N ALA A 66 0.21 -10.73 -7.76
CA ALA A 66 -0.55 -11.22 -8.90
C ALA A 66 -0.80 -10.12 -9.94
N ALA A 67 -1.21 -8.93 -9.48
CA ALA A 67 -1.40 -7.77 -10.35
C ALA A 67 -0.09 -7.35 -11.05
N ALA A 68 1.04 -7.31 -10.32
CA ALA A 68 2.34 -6.97 -10.90
C ALA A 68 2.76 -7.96 -12.01
N LEU A 69 2.51 -9.28 -11.82
CA LEU A 69 2.76 -10.29 -12.86
C LEU A 69 1.90 -10.03 -14.12
N VAL A 70 0.63 -9.69 -13.94
CA VAL A 70 -0.27 -9.36 -15.06
C VAL A 70 0.20 -8.09 -15.78
N LEU A 71 0.54 -7.04 -15.03
CA LEU A 71 1.04 -5.78 -15.62
C LEU A 71 2.35 -6.01 -16.37
N GLN A 72 3.27 -6.78 -15.80
CA GLN A 72 4.53 -7.16 -16.44
C GLN A 72 4.30 -7.95 -17.73
N SER A 73 3.40 -8.95 -17.71
CA SER A 73 3.07 -9.75 -18.91
C SER A 73 2.48 -8.90 -20.05
N ARG A 74 1.86 -7.77 -19.71
CA ARG A 74 1.32 -6.79 -20.65
C ARG A 74 2.30 -5.68 -21.00
N SER A 75 3.52 -5.72 -20.48
CA SER A 75 4.55 -4.69 -20.65
C SER A 75 4.04 -3.28 -20.26
N VAL A 76 3.21 -3.20 -19.23
CA VAL A 76 2.66 -1.93 -18.72
C VAL A 76 3.79 -1.07 -18.17
N SER A 77 3.77 0.23 -18.47
CA SER A 77 4.77 1.17 -17.98
C SER A 77 4.48 1.61 -16.54
N LEU A 78 5.52 1.99 -15.80
CA LEU A 78 5.35 2.63 -14.49
C LEU A 78 4.54 3.93 -14.60
N ALA A 79 4.63 4.64 -15.73
CA ALA A 79 3.85 5.84 -15.98
C ALA A 79 2.35 5.58 -15.95
N ASP A 80 1.90 4.45 -16.50
CA ASP A 80 0.49 4.02 -16.50
C ASP A 80 0.02 3.71 -15.07
N VAL A 81 0.85 3.02 -14.27
CA VAL A 81 0.53 2.74 -12.85
C VAL A 81 0.40 4.03 -12.03
N PHE A 82 1.31 5.00 -12.24
CA PHE A 82 1.23 6.32 -11.61
C PHE A 82 0.01 7.14 -12.09
N GLU A 83 -0.42 6.95 -13.34
CA GLU A 83 -1.63 7.58 -13.85
C GLU A 83 -2.89 7.09 -13.15
N ALA A 84 -2.96 5.79 -12.86
CA ALA A 84 -4.04 5.21 -12.05
C ALA A 84 -4.07 5.81 -10.63
N SER A 85 -2.92 5.92 -9.94
CA SER A 85 -2.82 6.60 -8.64
C SER A 85 -3.29 8.05 -8.71
N ALA A 86 -2.91 8.77 -9.78
CA ALA A 86 -3.28 10.17 -9.98
C ALA A 86 -4.79 10.39 -10.21
N VAL A 87 -5.54 9.35 -10.55
CA VAL A 87 -7.02 9.38 -10.60
C VAL A 87 -7.63 9.08 -9.24
N ILE A 88 -7.07 8.12 -8.51
CA ILE A 88 -7.68 7.57 -7.30
C ILE A 88 -7.40 8.44 -6.07
N GLU A 89 -6.16 8.86 -5.87
CA GLU A 89 -5.76 9.59 -4.65
C GLU A 89 -6.44 10.97 -4.50
N PRO A 90 -6.63 11.77 -5.55
CA PRO A 90 -7.42 12.99 -5.46
C PRO A 90 -8.87 12.76 -5.06
N ALA A 91 -9.48 11.66 -5.52
CA ALA A 91 -10.83 11.28 -5.11
C ALA A 91 -10.87 10.91 -3.61
N ALA A 92 -9.85 10.20 -3.11
CA ALA A 92 -9.71 9.92 -1.69
C ALA A 92 -9.59 11.21 -0.86
N ALA A 93 -8.76 12.17 -1.27
CA ALA A 93 -8.63 13.47 -0.60
C ALA A 93 -9.98 14.20 -0.48
N ARG A 94 -10.77 14.19 -1.57
CA ARG A 94 -12.14 14.74 -1.54
C ARG A 94 -13.03 14.01 -0.55
N MET A 95 -13.02 12.67 -0.56
CA MET A 95 -13.83 11.86 0.37
C MET A 95 -13.50 12.16 1.82
N VAL A 96 -12.21 12.29 2.16
CA VAL A 96 -11.78 12.67 3.51
C VAL A 96 -12.31 14.05 3.88
N ALA A 97 -12.17 15.04 2.99
CA ALA A 97 -12.57 16.42 3.24
C ALA A 97 -14.07 16.57 3.52
N ILE A 98 -14.93 15.82 2.81
CA ILE A 98 -16.38 15.88 3.01
C ILE A 98 -16.90 14.93 4.10
N SER A 99 -16.02 14.12 4.72
CA SER A 99 -16.38 13.19 5.78
C SER A 99 -16.71 13.91 7.09
N ARG A 100 -17.50 13.25 7.96
CA ARG A 100 -17.74 13.74 9.32
C ARG A 100 -16.49 13.70 10.19
N GLY A 101 -15.53 12.84 9.84
CA GLY A 101 -14.27 12.67 10.56
C GLY A 101 -13.12 13.56 10.08
N ARG A 102 -13.36 14.52 9.16
CA ARG A 102 -12.34 15.33 8.50
C ARG A 102 -11.37 16.05 9.43
N GLU A 103 -11.86 16.54 10.58
CA GLU A 103 -11.01 17.27 11.54
C GLU A 103 -9.96 16.35 12.17
N ARG A 104 -10.40 15.14 12.60
CA ARG A 104 -9.50 14.11 13.13
C ARG A 104 -8.53 13.61 12.05
N ALA A 105 -9.02 13.41 10.84
CA ALA A 105 -8.20 13.03 9.70
C ALA A 105 -7.14 14.10 9.38
N ALA A 106 -7.54 15.36 9.33
CA ALA A 106 -6.61 16.49 9.13
C ALA A 106 -5.56 16.57 10.25
N GLN A 107 -5.93 16.30 11.49
CA GLN A 107 -5.00 16.28 12.62
C GLN A 107 -3.96 15.15 12.47
N GLN A 108 -4.39 13.96 12.07
CA GLN A 108 -3.48 12.82 11.81
C GLN A 108 -2.52 13.13 10.68
N LEU A 109 -3.02 13.59 9.54
CA LEU A 109 -2.20 13.97 8.38
C LEU A 109 -1.23 15.12 8.70
N ARG A 110 -1.65 16.07 9.55
CA ARG A 110 -0.78 17.16 10.03
C ARG A 110 0.41 16.65 10.84
N GLY A 111 0.25 15.54 11.58
CA GLY A 111 1.34 14.84 12.26
C GLY A 111 2.42 14.39 11.30
N LEU A 112 2.04 13.80 10.15
CA LEU A 112 2.99 13.40 9.11
C LEU A 112 3.70 14.60 8.46
N VAL A 113 2.98 15.69 8.23
CA VAL A 113 3.59 16.93 7.71
C VAL A 113 4.63 17.51 8.69
N ILE A 114 4.36 17.46 9.99
CA ILE A 114 5.33 17.87 11.02
C ILE A 114 6.57 16.96 10.97
N GLU A 115 6.38 15.66 10.82
CA GLU A 115 7.48 14.70 10.68
C GLU A 115 8.32 14.94 9.43
N MET A 116 7.69 15.22 8.28
CA MET A 116 8.39 15.62 7.06
C MET A 116 9.25 16.89 7.26
N LYS A 117 8.72 17.89 7.98
CA LYS A 117 9.48 19.11 8.30
C LYS A 117 10.69 18.82 9.19
N ARG A 118 10.50 17.95 10.19
CA ARG A 118 11.56 17.54 11.12
C ARG A 118 12.68 16.79 10.39
N THR A 119 12.31 15.97 9.41
CA THR A 119 13.21 15.09 8.65
C THR A 119 13.64 15.66 7.31
N VAL A 120 13.36 16.93 7.01
CA VAL A 120 13.62 17.53 5.67
C VAL A 120 15.06 17.43 5.19
N ASN A 121 16.03 17.38 6.13
CA ASN A 121 17.45 17.21 5.84
C ASN A 121 17.87 15.73 5.69
N ASP A 122 17.01 14.79 6.10
CA ASP A 122 17.19 13.35 5.89
C ASP A 122 16.28 12.90 4.74
N PRO A 123 16.83 12.65 3.54
CA PRO A 123 16.04 12.27 2.37
C PRO A 123 15.20 11.00 2.60
N THR A 124 15.78 10.01 3.26
CA THR A 124 15.14 8.70 3.47
C THR A 124 13.96 8.83 4.43
N ALA A 125 14.17 9.43 5.59
CA ALA A 125 13.10 9.64 6.57
C ALA A 125 12.00 10.58 6.05
N CYS A 126 12.38 11.64 5.34
CA CYS A 126 11.41 12.56 4.73
C CYS A 126 10.56 11.86 3.67
N THR A 127 11.18 11.05 2.79
CA THR A 127 10.45 10.27 1.77
C THR A 127 9.51 9.25 2.40
N ALA A 128 9.94 8.55 3.45
CA ALA A 128 9.08 7.62 4.17
C ALA A 128 7.83 8.31 4.74
N ALA A 129 7.98 9.52 5.32
CA ALA A 129 6.86 10.30 5.82
C ALA A 129 5.93 10.78 4.68
N MET A 130 6.48 11.11 3.50
CA MET A 130 5.68 11.47 2.32
C MET A 130 4.86 10.28 1.81
N VAL A 131 5.46 9.10 1.72
CA VAL A 131 4.75 7.86 1.34
C VAL A 131 3.67 7.53 2.36
N GLY A 132 3.97 7.65 3.66
CA GLY A 132 2.99 7.47 4.73
C GLY A 132 1.80 8.40 4.61
N PHE A 133 2.00 9.66 4.19
CA PHE A 133 0.90 10.61 3.99
C PHE A 133 -0.09 10.14 2.92
N HIS A 134 0.39 9.65 1.78
CA HIS A 134 -0.46 9.12 0.72
C HIS A 134 -1.27 7.92 1.21
N SER A 135 -0.62 6.98 1.88
CA SER A 135 -1.27 5.79 2.44
C SER A 135 -2.35 6.16 3.46
N ASP A 136 -2.01 7.01 4.45
CA ASP A 136 -2.94 7.42 5.50
C ASP A 136 -4.14 8.20 4.93
N MET A 137 -3.90 9.08 3.95
CA MET A 137 -4.98 9.83 3.30
C MET A 137 -6.01 8.89 2.65
N VAL A 138 -5.54 7.83 1.97
CA VAL A 138 -6.42 6.84 1.36
C VAL A 138 -7.16 6.01 2.42
N GLN A 139 -6.46 5.59 3.48
CA GLN A 139 -7.06 4.87 4.61
C GLN A 139 -8.19 5.69 5.26
N LEU A 140 -7.95 6.98 5.47
CA LEU A 140 -8.89 7.91 6.08
C LEU A 140 -10.13 8.18 5.21
N ALA A 141 -10.10 7.88 3.91
CA ALA A 141 -11.27 7.94 3.04
C ALA A 141 -12.34 6.89 3.42
N GLY A 142 -11.96 5.81 4.14
CA GLY A 142 -12.88 4.82 4.71
C GLY A 142 -13.53 3.86 3.71
N ASN A 143 -13.20 3.95 2.42
CA ASN A 143 -13.71 3.04 1.39
C ASN A 143 -12.76 1.85 1.26
N GLN A 144 -13.13 0.69 1.81
CA GLN A 144 -12.28 -0.50 1.87
C GLN A 144 -11.83 -1.00 0.49
N THR A 145 -12.70 -0.91 -0.54
CA THR A 145 -12.34 -1.30 -1.91
C THR A 145 -11.29 -0.36 -2.51
N LEU A 146 -11.46 0.94 -2.30
CA LEU A 146 -10.51 1.95 -2.77
C LEU A 146 -9.16 1.82 -2.04
N ILE A 147 -9.18 1.54 -0.75
CA ILE A 147 -7.99 1.25 0.05
C ILE A 147 -7.24 0.06 -0.54
N LEU A 148 -7.91 -1.08 -0.76
CA LEU A 148 -7.30 -2.27 -1.33
C LEU A 148 -6.67 -2.00 -2.71
N ILE A 149 -7.35 -1.27 -3.59
CA ILE A 149 -6.83 -0.92 -4.91
C ILE A 149 -5.58 -0.05 -4.79
N CYS A 150 -5.59 0.97 -3.92
CA CYS A 150 -4.44 1.84 -3.70
C CYS A 150 -3.24 1.08 -3.10
N GLU A 151 -3.48 0.22 -2.12
CA GLU A 151 -2.44 -0.61 -1.52
C GLU A 151 -1.79 -1.54 -2.55
N MET A 152 -2.61 -2.15 -3.42
CA MET A 152 -2.12 -2.96 -4.54
C MET A 152 -1.24 -2.13 -5.50
N ILE A 153 -1.70 -0.95 -5.90
CA ILE A 153 -0.94 -0.04 -6.78
C ILE A 153 0.37 0.39 -6.11
N ASN A 154 0.30 0.80 -4.85
CA ASN A 154 1.48 1.23 -4.08
C ASN A 154 2.52 0.10 -3.95
N GLU A 155 2.09 -1.14 -3.70
CA GLU A 155 3.00 -2.27 -3.62
C GLU A 155 3.67 -2.55 -4.99
N VAL A 156 2.93 -2.41 -6.10
CA VAL A 156 3.50 -2.50 -7.44
C VAL A 156 4.56 -1.42 -7.67
N ILE A 157 4.28 -0.16 -7.31
CA ILE A 157 5.22 0.95 -7.41
C ILE A 157 6.45 0.70 -6.56
N VAL A 158 6.27 0.29 -5.30
CA VAL A 158 7.36 0.00 -4.38
C VAL A 158 8.25 -1.10 -4.95
N ARG A 159 7.71 -2.21 -5.42
CA ARG A 159 8.49 -3.33 -5.97
C ARG A 159 9.25 -2.95 -7.25
N ALA A 160 8.61 -2.18 -8.11
CA ALA A 160 9.20 -1.84 -9.41
C ALA A 160 10.17 -0.65 -9.35
N ALA A 161 10.04 0.24 -8.37
CA ALA A 161 10.73 1.53 -8.36
C ALA A 161 11.56 1.82 -7.09
N VAL A 162 11.58 0.93 -6.08
CA VAL A 162 12.22 1.20 -4.77
C VAL A 162 13.67 1.67 -4.92
N ALA A 163 14.49 1.00 -5.71
CA ALA A 163 15.90 1.35 -5.88
C ALA A 163 16.06 2.74 -6.53
N ASP A 164 15.25 3.04 -7.53
CA ASP A 164 15.30 4.30 -8.27
C ASP A 164 14.72 5.47 -7.45
N VAL A 165 13.61 5.25 -6.77
CA VAL A 165 12.97 6.26 -5.90
C VAL A 165 13.90 6.63 -4.75
N LEU A 166 14.52 5.66 -4.09
CA LEU A 166 15.47 5.91 -3.00
C LEU A 166 16.72 6.66 -3.51
N THR A 167 17.28 6.25 -4.64
CA THR A 167 18.46 6.91 -5.21
C THR A 167 18.16 8.35 -5.63
N ARG A 168 16.97 8.61 -6.18
CA ARG A 168 16.54 9.96 -6.58
C ARG A 168 16.19 10.83 -5.38
N SER A 169 15.53 10.28 -4.38
CA SER A 169 15.20 11.02 -3.15
C SER A 169 16.44 11.53 -2.43
N GLN A 170 17.54 10.76 -2.46
CA GLN A 170 18.83 11.19 -1.91
C GLN A 170 19.44 12.38 -2.67
N ARG A 171 19.17 12.50 -3.98
CA ARG A 171 19.67 13.59 -4.83
C ARG A 171 18.70 14.76 -4.92
N GLU A 172 17.48 14.62 -4.41
CA GLU A 172 16.48 15.67 -4.48
C GLU A 172 16.90 16.88 -3.63
N PRO A 173 16.91 18.09 -4.23
CA PRO A 173 17.24 19.31 -3.48
C PRO A 173 16.28 19.55 -2.30
N ILE A 174 16.79 20.03 -1.18
CA ILE A 174 15.98 20.38 0.00
C ILE A 174 14.85 21.35 -0.36
N ALA A 175 15.10 22.27 -1.29
CA ALA A 175 14.08 23.20 -1.78
C ALA A 175 12.87 22.50 -2.43
N SER A 176 13.11 21.40 -3.15
CA SER A 176 12.04 20.57 -3.73
C SER A 176 11.23 19.86 -2.65
N ARG A 177 11.91 19.21 -1.68
CA ARG A 177 11.24 18.60 -0.52
C ARG A 177 10.39 19.60 0.27
N ARG A 178 10.91 20.80 0.55
CA ARG A 178 10.15 21.87 1.19
C ARG A 178 8.93 22.30 0.36
N ARG A 179 9.03 22.30 -0.96
CA ARG A 179 7.89 22.59 -1.82
C ARG A 179 6.82 21.50 -1.69
N THR A 180 7.21 20.24 -1.73
CA THR A 180 6.30 19.09 -1.55
C THR A 180 5.61 19.14 -0.19
N ILE A 181 6.33 19.47 0.89
CA ILE A 181 5.76 19.63 2.22
C ILE A 181 4.68 20.72 2.23
N ARG A 182 4.92 21.86 1.60
CA ARG A 182 3.90 22.92 1.48
C ARG A 182 2.66 22.48 0.71
N GLU A 183 2.82 21.60 -0.28
CA GLU A 183 1.69 21.04 -1.00
C GLU A 183 0.84 20.14 -0.12
N PHE A 184 1.45 19.32 0.73
CA PHE A 184 0.74 18.51 1.72
C PHE A 184 0.04 19.38 2.77
N GLU A 185 0.68 20.44 3.26
CA GLU A 185 0.03 21.41 4.15
C GLU A 185 -1.27 21.97 3.55
N GLN A 186 -1.22 22.38 2.28
CA GLN A 186 -2.39 22.93 1.60
C GLN A 186 -3.50 21.87 1.44
N ILE A 187 -3.16 20.61 1.17
CA ILE A 187 -4.14 19.52 1.11
C ILE A 187 -4.80 19.34 2.49
N VAL A 188 -4.00 19.30 3.56
CA VAL A 188 -4.52 19.15 4.93
C VAL A 188 -5.42 20.31 5.33
N ASP A 189 -5.06 21.53 4.97
CA ASP A 189 -5.86 22.71 5.30
C ASP A 189 -7.21 22.71 4.57
N LEU A 190 -7.25 22.28 3.30
CA LEU A 190 -8.46 22.11 2.53
C LEU A 190 -9.36 20.97 3.10
N ILE A 191 -8.74 19.86 3.53
CA ILE A 191 -9.46 18.77 4.23
C ILE A 191 -10.08 19.30 5.52
N ALA A 192 -9.31 20.01 6.35
CA ALA A 192 -9.82 20.57 7.61
C ALA A 192 -10.98 21.56 7.38
N ALA A 193 -10.88 22.38 6.35
CA ALA A 193 -11.94 23.31 5.94
C ALA A 193 -13.20 22.63 5.38
N GLY A 194 -13.16 21.33 5.04
CA GLY A 194 -14.25 20.63 4.38
C GLY A 194 -14.38 20.96 2.90
N ASP A 195 -13.36 21.57 2.30
CA ASP A 195 -13.33 21.89 0.87
C ASP A 195 -12.91 20.66 0.04
N GLY A 196 -13.88 19.82 -0.30
CA GLY A 196 -13.64 18.59 -1.05
C GLY A 196 -13.12 18.83 -2.47
N GLU A 197 -13.65 19.83 -3.16
CA GLU A 197 -13.21 20.18 -4.54
C GLU A 197 -11.80 20.74 -4.53
N GLY A 198 -11.49 21.63 -3.58
CA GLY A 198 -10.16 22.18 -3.42
C GLY A 198 -9.13 21.10 -3.05
N ALA A 199 -9.46 20.21 -2.11
CA ALA A 199 -8.60 19.09 -1.71
C ALA A 199 -8.31 18.17 -2.89
N GLN A 200 -9.34 17.81 -3.68
CA GLN A 200 -9.19 17.01 -4.88
C GLN A 200 -8.28 17.70 -5.92
N ALA A 201 -8.55 18.94 -6.24
CA ALA A 201 -7.78 19.70 -7.24
C ALA A 201 -6.31 19.85 -6.79
N ARG A 202 -6.08 20.14 -5.51
CA ARG A 202 -4.73 20.31 -4.97
C ARG A 202 -3.95 19.00 -4.97
N CYS A 203 -4.59 17.90 -4.58
CA CYS A 203 -3.99 16.56 -4.63
C CYS A 203 -3.67 16.16 -6.09
N ALA A 204 -4.57 16.39 -7.04
CA ALA A 204 -4.34 16.11 -8.47
C ALA A 204 -3.13 16.88 -9.01
N ALA A 205 -2.99 18.18 -8.67
CA ALA A 205 -1.84 18.97 -9.05
C ALA A 205 -0.53 18.45 -8.45
N HIS A 206 -0.57 17.99 -7.18
CA HIS A 206 0.55 17.34 -6.52
C HIS A 206 0.95 16.04 -7.24
N MET A 207 0.00 15.15 -7.51
CA MET A 207 0.25 13.87 -8.20
C MET A 207 0.82 14.07 -9.62
N ALA A 208 0.29 15.04 -10.36
CA ALA A 208 0.81 15.39 -11.67
C ALA A 208 2.27 15.88 -11.63
N ARG A 209 2.65 16.64 -10.60
CA ARG A 209 4.03 17.07 -10.39
C ARG A 209 4.92 15.89 -9.98
N LEU A 210 4.46 15.08 -9.03
CA LEU A 210 5.17 13.90 -8.53
C LEU A 210 5.51 12.96 -9.69
N ARG A 211 4.53 12.66 -10.54
CA ARG A 211 4.73 11.86 -11.77
C ARG A 211 5.86 12.42 -12.64
N ARG A 212 5.87 13.72 -12.94
CA ARG A 212 6.94 14.34 -13.73
C ARG A 212 8.31 14.23 -13.07
N THR A 213 8.36 14.37 -11.75
CA THR A 213 9.62 14.31 -11.00
C THR A 213 10.18 12.89 -10.91
N LEU A 214 9.31 11.90 -10.65
CA LEU A 214 9.74 10.51 -10.48
C LEU A 214 10.02 9.81 -11.80
N LEU A 215 9.21 10.04 -12.81
CA LEU A 215 9.34 9.34 -14.09
C LEU A 215 10.36 10.00 -15.02
N GLY A 216 10.47 11.35 -15.00
CA GLY A 216 11.41 12.08 -15.87
C GLY A 216 11.38 11.56 -17.31
N GLU A 217 12.57 11.30 -17.88
CA GLU A 217 12.73 10.68 -19.20
C GLU A 217 12.49 9.15 -19.19
N HIS A 218 12.33 8.52 -18.01
CA HIS A 218 12.18 7.08 -17.82
C HIS A 218 10.72 6.63 -17.70
N GLY A 219 9.75 7.45 -18.08
CA GLY A 219 8.32 7.11 -18.05
C GLY A 219 7.94 5.87 -18.89
N SER A 220 8.83 5.41 -19.75
CA SER A 220 8.70 4.18 -20.55
C SER A 220 9.23 2.92 -19.85
N SER A 221 9.82 3.02 -18.64
CA SER A 221 10.27 1.83 -17.91
C SER A 221 9.06 0.95 -17.60
N THR A 222 9.12 -0.31 -18.04
CA THR A 222 8.08 -1.31 -17.76
C THR A 222 8.12 -1.74 -16.29
N VAL A 223 6.98 -2.19 -15.79
CA VAL A 223 6.90 -2.84 -14.48
C VAL A 223 7.77 -4.11 -14.54
N GLU A 224 8.94 -4.06 -13.93
CA GLU A 224 9.78 -5.24 -13.73
C GLU A 224 9.70 -5.65 -12.26
N LEU A 225 9.29 -6.90 -12.00
CA LEU A 225 9.47 -7.48 -10.69
C LEU A 225 10.97 -7.63 -10.46
N ALA A 226 11.51 -6.96 -9.45
CA ALA A 226 12.90 -7.14 -9.05
C ALA A 226 13.23 -8.65 -9.02
N ARG A 227 14.29 -9.06 -9.71
CA ARG A 227 14.73 -10.47 -9.89
C ARG A 227 15.26 -11.11 -8.59
N HIS A 228 14.70 -10.79 -7.45
CA HIS A 228 15.04 -11.40 -6.16
C HIS A 228 13.82 -12.18 -5.64
N LEU A 229 13.70 -13.39 -6.19
CA LEU A 229 13.04 -14.50 -5.54
C LEU A 229 14.06 -15.25 -4.72
#